data_93d894c9b080383e30f1cd6d05280372
#
_entry.id   93d894c9b080383e30f1cd6d05280372
#
_cell.length_a   1.000
_cell.length_b   1.000
_cell.length_c   1.000
_cell.angle_alpha   90.00
_cell.angle_beta   90.00
_cell.angle_gamma   90.00
#
_symmetry.space_group_name_H-M   'P 1'
#
loop_
_entity.id
_entity.type
_entity.pdbx_description
1 polymer ?
#
loop_
_entity_poly.entity_id
_entity_poly.type
_entity_poly.pdbx_seq_one_letter_code
_entity_poly.pdbx_strand_id
1 'polypeptide(L)'
;PHPRAKNCTIAAAKLVLEAAVQAGAPEGIIDWIDVPSLEMTNTVMKEADIILATGGPGMVKAAYSSGKPALGVGAGNTPAIIDESADILLAVNSIIHSKTFDNGMICASEQSVIVLENIYDAVKTEFASRGCYFLNDAETEKVRKTIIINGALNAKIVGQSAAKIAELSGVTVPEGTKILIGEVESVDISEEFAHEKLSPVLAMYKATSFADALDKAEQLVRFRRYKNGDLDFSEVETFNLDE
;
A
#
# COMPACT_ATOMS: atom_id res chain seq x y z
N PRO A 1 -17.59 -9.60 4.14
CA PRO A 1 -16.42 -9.34 5.04
C PRO A 1 -15.29 -10.33 4.78
N HIS A 2 -14.05 -9.92 5.06
CA HIS A 2 -12.90 -10.81 5.00
C HIS A 2 -13.02 -11.91 6.05
N PRO A 3 -12.78 -13.20 5.75
CA PRO A 3 -13.02 -14.31 6.70
C PRO A 3 -12.33 -14.14 8.06
N ARG A 4 -11.10 -13.60 8.10
CA ARG A 4 -10.35 -13.36 9.34
C ARG A 4 -10.82 -12.15 10.15
N ALA A 5 -11.55 -11.21 9.53
CA ALA A 5 -12.07 -10.00 10.15
C ALA A 5 -13.61 -9.93 10.16
N LYS A 6 -14.27 -11.06 9.97
CA LYS A 6 -15.74 -11.14 9.83
C LYS A 6 -16.48 -10.41 10.94
N ASN A 7 -16.19 -10.76 12.19
CA ASN A 7 -16.91 -10.21 13.34
C ASN A 7 -16.71 -8.71 13.49
N CYS A 8 -15.50 -8.23 13.28
CA CYS A 8 -15.17 -6.79 13.29
C CYS A 8 -15.92 -6.03 12.19
N THR A 9 -15.90 -6.55 10.96
CA THR A 9 -16.59 -5.93 9.82
C THR A 9 -18.09 -5.86 10.05
N ILE A 10 -18.70 -6.94 10.55
CA ILE A 10 -20.15 -6.99 10.84
C ILE A 10 -20.50 -6.03 11.99
N ALA A 11 -19.70 -5.96 13.04
CA ALA A 11 -19.92 -5.03 14.13
C ALA A 11 -19.85 -3.56 13.65
N ALA A 12 -18.89 -3.22 12.82
CA ALA A 12 -18.79 -1.90 12.20
C ALA A 12 -20.00 -1.59 11.31
N ALA A 13 -20.44 -2.53 10.47
CA ALA A 13 -21.60 -2.35 9.61
C ALA A 13 -22.89 -2.08 10.42
N LYS A 14 -23.09 -2.79 11.55
CA LYS A 14 -24.22 -2.58 12.45
C LYS A 14 -24.20 -1.19 13.08
N LEU A 15 -23.05 -0.73 13.56
CA LEU A 15 -22.92 0.61 14.14
C LEU A 15 -23.21 1.72 13.13
N VAL A 16 -22.70 1.55 11.89
CA VAL A 16 -22.95 2.52 10.82
C VAL A 16 -24.43 2.52 10.42
N LEU A 17 -25.06 1.34 10.30
CA LEU A 17 -26.50 1.24 10.00
C LEU A 17 -27.34 1.89 11.09
N GLU A 18 -27.05 1.62 12.36
CA GLU A 18 -27.77 2.22 13.50
C GLU A 18 -27.68 3.76 13.46
N ALA A 19 -26.47 4.30 13.28
CA ALA A 19 -26.27 5.75 13.17
C ALA A 19 -27.00 6.36 11.98
N ALA A 20 -26.99 5.68 10.83
CA ALA A 20 -27.68 6.13 9.63
C ALA A 20 -29.20 6.18 9.84
N VAL A 21 -29.79 5.14 10.44
CA VAL A 21 -31.23 5.07 10.74
C VAL A 21 -31.62 6.14 11.76
N GLN A 22 -30.83 6.35 12.80
CA GLN A 22 -31.04 7.45 13.76
C GLN A 22 -31.01 8.84 13.09
N ALA A 23 -30.23 9.00 12.02
CA ALA A 23 -30.19 10.22 11.22
C ALA A 23 -31.32 10.32 10.17
N GLY A 24 -32.23 9.35 10.11
CA GLY A 24 -33.39 9.35 9.22
C GLY A 24 -33.23 8.55 7.93
N ALA A 25 -32.20 7.73 7.80
CA ALA A 25 -32.07 6.82 6.67
C ALA A 25 -33.05 5.64 6.79
N PRO A 26 -33.47 5.05 5.66
CA PRO A 26 -34.33 3.85 5.68
C PRO A 26 -33.56 2.66 6.32
N GLU A 27 -34.32 1.79 6.99
CA GLU A 27 -33.78 0.48 7.40
C GLU A 27 -33.34 -0.34 6.18
N GLY A 28 -32.27 -1.15 6.33
CA GLY A 28 -31.80 -2.05 5.29
C GLY A 28 -30.91 -1.39 4.20
N ILE A 29 -30.46 -0.14 4.38
CA ILE A 29 -29.53 0.51 3.44
C ILE A 29 -28.10 -0.05 3.51
N ILE A 30 -27.76 -0.74 4.60
CA ILE A 30 -26.49 -1.42 4.79
C ILE A 30 -26.79 -2.86 5.17
N ASP A 31 -26.18 -3.78 4.47
CA ASP A 31 -26.29 -5.21 4.75
C ASP A 31 -24.90 -5.87 4.64
N TRP A 32 -24.81 -7.12 5.03
CA TRP A 32 -23.55 -7.88 5.01
C TRP A 32 -23.80 -9.37 4.84
N ILE A 33 -22.75 -10.06 4.40
CA ILE A 33 -22.76 -11.52 4.26
C ILE A 33 -22.14 -12.14 5.53
N ASP A 34 -22.93 -12.92 6.27
CA ASP A 34 -22.49 -13.57 7.50
C ASP A 34 -21.49 -14.70 7.26
N VAL A 35 -21.63 -15.42 6.14
CA VAL A 35 -20.74 -16.51 5.76
C VAL A 35 -20.06 -16.19 4.44
N PRO A 36 -18.90 -15.51 4.47
CA PRO A 36 -18.19 -15.12 3.25
C PRO A 36 -17.66 -16.37 2.53
N SER A 37 -17.92 -16.43 1.22
CA SER A 37 -17.40 -17.46 0.31
C SER A 37 -17.17 -16.87 -1.08
N LEU A 38 -16.42 -17.56 -1.93
CA LEU A 38 -16.25 -17.17 -3.33
C LEU A 38 -17.59 -17.21 -4.08
N GLU A 39 -18.44 -18.19 -3.79
CA GLU A 39 -19.77 -18.29 -4.38
C GLU A 39 -20.62 -17.07 -4.06
N MET A 40 -20.68 -16.67 -2.79
CA MET A 40 -21.40 -15.46 -2.39
C MET A 40 -20.82 -14.18 -3.01
N THR A 41 -19.49 -14.09 -3.10
CA THR A 41 -18.83 -12.98 -3.78
C THR A 41 -19.25 -12.90 -5.26
N ASN A 42 -19.24 -14.00 -5.96
CA ASN A 42 -19.66 -14.09 -7.36
C ASN A 42 -21.15 -13.77 -7.53
N THR A 43 -22.00 -14.22 -6.61
CA THR A 43 -23.44 -13.93 -6.60
C THR A 43 -23.66 -12.43 -6.43
N VAL A 44 -23.02 -11.79 -5.45
CA VAL A 44 -23.13 -10.34 -5.24
C VAL A 44 -22.66 -9.57 -6.48
N MET A 45 -21.53 -9.94 -7.07
CA MET A 45 -21.02 -9.29 -8.29
C MET A 45 -21.98 -9.45 -9.48
N LYS A 46 -22.70 -10.55 -9.56
CA LYS A 46 -23.67 -10.81 -10.63
C LYS A 46 -24.98 -10.04 -10.43
N GLU A 47 -25.46 -9.93 -9.20
CA GLU A 47 -26.78 -9.38 -8.89
C GLU A 47 -26.74 -7.87 -8.57
N ALA A 48 -25.61 -7.31 -8.18
CA ALA A 48 -25.46 -5.88 -7.89
C ALA A 48 -25.67 -5.00 -9.13
N ASP A 49 -26.23 -3.82 -8.95
CA ASP A 49 -26.38 -2.81 -10.01
C ASP A 49 -25.06 -2.13 -10.33
N ILE A 50 -24.23 -1.88 -9.30
CA ILE A 50 -22.87 -1.33 -9.40
C ILE A 50 -21.98 -2.01 -8.38
N ILE A 51 -20.70 -2.20 -8.73
CA ILE A 51 -19.71 -2.85 -7.89
C ILE A 51 -18.63 -1.85 -7.50
N LEU A 52 -18.36 -1.71 -6.20
CA LEU A 52 -17.16 -1.08 -5.67
C LEU A 52 -16.29 -2.18 -5.05
N ALA A 53 -15.22 -2.57 -5.75
CA ALA A 53 -14.33 -3.63 -5.34
C ALA A 53 -12.97 -3.09 -4.92
N THR A 54 -12.61 -3.28 -3.65
CA THR A 54 -11.25 -2.99 -3.14
C THR A 54 -10.59 -4.30 -2.75
N GLY A 55 -9.44 -4.60 -3.34
CA GLY A 55 -8.75 -5.85 -3.04
C GLY A 55 -7.59 -6.14 -3.98
N GLY A 56 -7.09 -7.37 -3.91
CA GLY A 56 -6.01 -7.81 -4.79
C GLY A 56 -6.43 -7.91 -6.26
N PRO A 57 -5.46 -8.08 -7.17
CA PRO A 57 -5.71 -8.08 -8.63
C PRO A 57 -6.79 -9.07 -9.08
N GLY A 58 -6.89 -10.23 -8.42
CA GLY A 58 -7.92 -11.23 -8.73
C GLY A 58 -9.34 -10.75 -8.48
N MET A 59 -9.57 -10.03 -7.38
CA MET A 59 -10.90 -9.46 -7.06
C MET A 59 -11.27 -8.33 -8.04
N VAL A 60 -10.32 -7.45 -8.34
CA VAL A 60 -10.53 -6.36 -9.31
C VAL A 60 -10.86 -6.92 -10.70
N LYS A 61 -10.12 -7.93 -11.14
CA LYS A 61 -10.41 -8.63 -12.40
C LYS A 61 -11.79 -9.28 -12.41
N ALA A 62 -12.17 -9.93 -11.31
CA ALA A 62 -13.51 -10.54 -11.19
C ALA A 62 -14.61 -9.48 -11.26
N ALA A 63 -14.45 -8.33 -10.60
CA ALA A 63 -15.40 -7.23 -10.65
C ALA A 63 -15.60 -6.70 -12.07
N TYR A 64 -14.51 -6.40 -12.79
CA TYR A 64 -14.60 -5.94 -14.19
C TYR A 64 -15.13 -7.00 -15.14
N SER A 65 -14.93 -8.28 -14.85
CA SER A 65 -15.41 -9.40 -15.67
C SER A 65 -16.86 -9.82 -15.34
N SER A 66 -17.52 -9.18 -14.39
CA SER A 66 -18.88 -9.54 -13.94
C SER A 66 -19.97 -9.16 -14.95
N GLY A 67 -19.67 -8.27 -15.90
CA GLY A 67 -20.65 -7.68 -16.81
C GLY A 67 -21.50 -6.57 -16.20
N LYS A 68 -21.15 -6.09 -15.00
CA LYS A 68 -21.79 -4.98 -14.30
C LYS A 68 -20.87 -3.76 -14.27
N PRO A 69 -21.41 -2.53 -14.15
CA PRO A 69 -20.60 -1.37 -13.86
C PRO A 69 -19.75 -1.60 -12.61
N ALA A 70 -18.43 -1.41 -12.70
CA ALA A 70 -17.54 -1.70 -11.59
C ALA A 70 -16.47 -0.62 -11.44
N LEU A 71 -16.21 -0.24 -10.19
CA LEU A 71 -15.09 0.58 -9.76
C LEU A 71 -14.12 -0.33 -8.98
N GLY A 72 -13.03 -0.71 -9.62
CA GLY A 72 -12.02 -1.60 -9.03
C GLY A 72 -10.85 -0.81 -8.46
N VAL A 73 -10.55 -1.00 -7.18
CA VAL A 73 -9.38 -0.43 -6.51
C VAL A 73 -8.42 -1.56 -6.17
N GLY A 74 -7.31 -1.58 -6.87
CA GLY A 74 -6.22 -2.54 -6.68
C GLY A 74 -5.21 -2.10 -5.63
N ALA A 75 -4.08 -2.79 -5.63
CA ALA A 75 -2.97 -2.47 -4.75
C ALA A 75 -2.34 -1.11 -5.10
N GLY A 76 -2.00 -0.33 -4.11
CA GLY A 76 -1.28 0.93 -4.25
C GLY A 76 0.24 0.75 -4.24
N ASN A 77 0.96 1.69 -4.81
CA ASN A 77 2.41 1.82 -4.64
C ASN A 77 2.74 3.30 -4.55
N THR A 78 2.60 3.87 -3.37
CA THR A 78 2.64 5.31 -3.14
C THR A 78 4.08 5.75 -2.86
N PRO A 79 4.76 6.47 -3.77
CA PRO A 79 6.04 7.12 -3.51
C PRO A 79 5.82 8.50 -2.88
N ALA A 80 6.69 8.87 -1.93
CA ALA A 80 6.81 10.23 -1.44
C ALA A 80 8.13 10.84 -1.92
N ILE A 81 8.11 12.09 -2.37
CA ILE A 81 9.32 12.83 -2.76
C ILE A 81 9.63 13.86 -1.67
N ILE A 82 10.88 13.91 -1.23
CA ILE A 82 11.39 14.94 -0.33
C ILE A 82 12.46 15.73 -1.08
N ASP A 83 12.16 16.97 -1.40
CA ASP A 83 13.06 17.89 -2.07
C ASP A 83 13.69 18.92 -1.10
N GLU A 84 14.58 19.74 -1.59
CA GLU A 84 15.30 20.74 -0.79
C GLU A 84 14.42 21.83 -0.16
N SER A 85 13.17 21.99 -0.63
CA SER A 85 12.23 22.98 -0.06
C SER A 85 11.45 22.41 1.13
N ALA A 86 11.55 21.10 1.38
CA ALA A 86 10.77 20.44 2.40
C ALA A 86 11.26 20.80 3.82
N ASP A 87 10.31 20.95 4.74
CA ASP A 87 10.60 20.82 6.17
C ASP A 87 10.87 19.34 6.49
N ILE A 88 12.14 18.99 6.62
CA ILE A 88 12.59 17.62 6.83
C ILE A 88 11.97 17.01 8.07
N LEU A 89 11.86 17.75 9.18
CA LEU A 89 11.30 17.26 10.44
C LEU A 89 9.83 16.91 10.27
N LEU A 90 9.07 17.77 9.62
CA LEU A 90 7.65 17.56 9.35
C LEU A 90 7.44 16.42 8.35
N ALA A 91 8.19 16.39 7.25
CA ALA A 91 8.08 15.36 6.21
C ALA A 91 8.35 13.95 6.77
N VAL A 92 9.48 13.78 7.45
CA VAL A 92 9.87 12.49 8.05
C VAL A 92 8.86 12.05 9.12
N ASN A 93 8.41 12.98 9.98
CA ASN A 93 7.43 12.66 11.00
C ASN A 93 6.10 12.20 10.38
N SER A 94 5.63 12.89 9.33
CA SER A 94 4.38 12.57 8.64
C SER A 94 4.46 11.18 7.98
N ILE A 95 5.57 10.88 7.31
CA ILE A 95 5.80 9.57 6.69
C ILE A 95 5.84 8.46 7.74
N ILE A 96 6.51 8.67 8.88
CA ILE A 96 6.55 7.68 9.96
C ILE A 96 5.15 7.43 10.50
N HIS A 97 4.37 8.47 10.76
CA HIS A 97 2.99 8.33 11.25
C HIS A 97 2.11 7.58 10.25
N SER A 98 2.18 7.93 8.98
CA SER A 98 1.44 7.27 7.90
C SER A 98 1.85 5.79 7.77
N LYS A 99 3.16 5.53 7.72
CA LYS A 99 3.70 4.17 7.52
C LYS A 99 3.51 3.24 8.71
N THR A 100 3.39 3.77 9.92
CA THR A 100 3.16 2.98 11.14
C THR A 100 1.69 2.87 11.50
N PHE A 101 0.83 3.70 10.93
CA PHE A 101 -0.60 3.55 11.12
C PHE A 101 -1.05 2.16 10.62
N ASP A 102 -1.73 1.43 11.50
CA ASP A 102 -2.16 0.05 11.25
C ASP A 102 -1.03 -0.86 10.70
N ASN A 103 0.19 -0.67 11.21
CA ASN A 103 1.41 -1.33 10.73
C ASN A 103 1.60 -1.25 9.20
N GLY A 104 1.27 -0.13 8.59
CA GLY A 104 1.45 0.11 7.16
C GLY A 104 0.55 -0.73 6.25
N MET A 105 -0.54 -1.27 6.77
CA MET A 105 -1.47 -2.12 6.01
C MET A 105 -2.37 -1.31 5.06
N ILE A 106 -2.54 -0.02 5.28
CA ILE A 106 -3.34 0.84 4.41
C ILE A 106 -2.63 0.99 3.06
N CYS A 107 -3.36 0.76 1.96
CA CYS A 107 -2.87 0.91 0.59
C CYS A 107 -2.39 2.32 0.23
N ALA A 108 -2.84 3.35 0.98
CA ALA A 108 -2.42 4.74 0.83
C ALA A 108 -1.11 5.08 1.57
N SER A 109 -0.57 4.17 2.41
CA SER A 109 0.70 4.42 3.10
C SER A 109 1.86 4.39 2.11
N GLU A 110 2.88 5.21 2.39
CA GLU A 110 4.06 5.30 1.54
C GLU A 110 4.77 3.94 1.43
N GLN A 111 5.07 3.53 0.21
CA GLN A 111 5.85 2.33 -0.06
C GLN A 111 7.31 2.66 -0.32
N SER A 112 7.57 3.89 -0.76
CA SER A 112 8.88 4.38 -1.13
C SER A 112 9.03 5.85 -0.75
N VAL A 113 10.26 6.24 -0.39
CA VAL A 113 10.66 7.65 -0.23
C VAL A 113 11.80 7.92 -1.19
N ILE A 114 11.66 8.96 -2.00
CA ILE A 114 12.65 9.41 -2.97
C ILE A 114 13.19 10.74 -2.47
N VAL A 115 14.47 10.82 -2.19
CA VAL A 115 15.10 11.98 -1.54
C VAL A 115 16.17 12.55 -2.44
N LEU A 116 16.19 13.87 -2.61
CA LEU A 116 17.25 14.54 -3.36
C LEU A 116 18.59 14.37 -2.65
N GLU A 117 19.65 14.15 -3.42
CA GLU A 117 20.98 13.78 -2.89
C GLU A 117 21.58 14.82 -1.96
N ASN A 118 21.28 16.12 -2.18
CA ASN A 118 21.80 17.22 -1.36
C ASN A 118 21.24 17.25 0.08
N ILE A 119 20.09 16.63 0.32
CA ILE A 119 19.45 16.52 1.65
C ILE A 119 19.37 15.07 2.16
N TYR A 120 19.84 14.10 1.39
CA TYR A 120 19.67 12.67 1.65
C TYR A 120 20.16 12.26 3.05
N ASP A 121 21.37 12.67 3.42
CA ASP A 121 21.95 12.30 4.71
C ASP A 121 21.24 12.93 5.90
N ALA A 122 20.71 14.15 5.72
CA ALA A 122 19.90 14.82 6.74
C ALA A 122 18.57 14.08 6.96
N VAL A 123 17.88 13.70 5.89
CA VAL A 123 16.64 12.92 5.94
C VAL A 123 16.88 11.55 6.55
N LYS A 124 17.96 10.86 6.15
CA LYS A 124 18.36 9.56 6.72
C LYS A 124 18.61 9.66 8.22
N THR A 125 19.34 10.68 8.66
CA THR A 125 19.62 10.93 10.07
C THR A 125 18.32 11.14 10.85
N GLU A 126 17.38 11.92 10.30
CA GLU A 126 16.11 12.20 10.94
C GLU A 126 15.24 10.93 11.07
N PHE A 127 15.15 10.09 10.02
CA PHE A 127 14.47 8.79 10.14
C PHE A 127 15.09 7.91 11.23
N ALA A 128 16.42 7.81 11.26
CA ALA A 128 17.14 7.00 12.25
C ALA A 128 16.88 7.49 13.68
N SER A 129 16.92 8.82 13.91
CA SER A 129 16.69 9.43 15.22
C SER A 129 15.28 9.16 15.78
N ARG A 130 14.31 8.90 14.89
CA ARG A 130 12.91 8.62 15.25
C ARG A 130 12.58 7.14 15.36
N GLY A 131 13.57 6.26 15.33
CA GLY A 131 13.41 4.82 15.54
C GLY A 131 13.17 4.01 14.28
N CYS A 132 13.52 4.54 13.11
CA CYS A 132 13.61 3.75 11.88
C CYS A 132 14.98 3.07 11.80
N TYR A 133 15.00 1.85 11.32
CA TYR A 133 16.21 1.03 11.20
C TYR A 133 16.61 0.89 9.72
N PHE A 134 17.79 1.37 9.39
CA PHE A 134 18.37 1.21 8.06
C PHE A 134 19.07 -0.14 7.97
N LEU A 135 18.59 -0.96 7.06
CA LEU A 135 19.16 -2.28 6.79
C LEU A 135 20.53 -2.12 6.10
N ASN A 136 21.51 -2.91 6.51
CA ASN A 136 22.73 -3.06 5.72
C ASN A 136 22.48 -3.99 4.52
N ASP A 137 23.47 -4.13 3.62
CA ASP A 137 23.32 -4.91 2.38
C ASP A 137 22.89 -6.36 2.64
N ALA A 138 23.49 -7.02 3.62
CA ALA A 138 23.17 -8.40 3.97
C ALA A 138 21.77 -8.55 4.58
N GLU A 139 21.34 -7.58 5.36
CA GLU A 139 20.00 -7.52 5.94
C GLU A 139 18.95 -7.18 4.88
N THR A 140 19.26 -6.25 3.97
CA THR A 140 18.40 -5.89 2.83
C THR A 140 18.11 -7.13 1.99
N GLU A 141 19.11 -7.95 1.68
CA GLU A 141 18.92 -9.21 0.97
C GLU A 141 18.00 -10.21 1.70
N LYS A 142 18.09 -10.28 3.02
CA LYS A 142 17.23 -11.14 3.82
C LYS A 142 15.79 -10.65 3.82
N VAL A 143 15.59 -9.34 3.99
CA VAL A 143 14.27 -8.71 3.98
C VAL A 143 13.66 -8.80 2.58
N ARG A 144 14.43 -8.56 1.52
CA ARG A 144 14.01 -8.72 0.11
C ARG A 144 13.36 -10.09 -0.14
N LYS A 145 14.03 -11.17 0.26
CA LYS A 145 13.51 -12.55 0.14
C LYS A 145 12.29 -12.84 1.01
N THR A 146 12.00 -11.97 1.98
CA THR A 146 10.85 -12.10 2.88
C THR A 146 9.63 -11.32 2.37
N ILE A 147 9.84 -10.21 1.67
CA ILE A 147 8.76 -9.35 1.15
C ILE A 147 7.95 -10.08 0.07
N ILE A 148 8.63 -10.63 -0.92
CA ILE A 148 8.02 -11.31 -2.07
C ILE A 148 8.40 -12.79 -2.05
N ILE A 149 7.41 -13.66 -2.11
CA ILE A 149 7.58 -15.11 -2.19
C ILE A 149 6.85 -15.61 -3.44
N ASN A 150 7.56 -16.31 -4.31
CA ASN A 150 7.01 -16.84 -5.56
C ASN A 150 6.29 -15.77 -6.41
N GLY A 151 6.85 -14.56 -6.46
CA GLY A 151 6.32 -13.43 -7.23
C GLY A 151 5.08 -12.76 -6.64
N ALA A 152 4.69 -13.09 -5.42
CA ALA A 152 3.56 -12.49 -4.71
C ALA A 152 3.97 -11.93 -3.35
N LEU A 153 3.25 -10.91 -2.88
CA LEU A 153 3.45 -10.35 -1.54
C LEU A 153 3.27 -11.45 -0.48
N ASN A 154 4.22 -11.57 0.42
CA ASN A 154 4.15 -12.52 1.52
C ASN A 154 3.05 -12.13 2.52
N ALA A 155 1.95 -12.87 2.53
CA ALA A 155 0.83 -12.63 3.43
C ALA A 155 1.19 -12.67 4.94
N LYS A 156 2.35 -13.23 5.30
CA LYS A 156 2.80 -13.31 6.70
C LYS A 156 3.35 -11.99 7.24
N ILE A 157 3.74 -11.06 6.37
CA ILE A 157 4.25 -9.75 6.81
C ILE A 157 3.17 -8.66 6.82
N VAL A 158 2.04 -8.89 6.16
CA VAL A 158 0.96 -7.91 6.05
C VAL A 158 0.42 -7.52 7.43
N GLY A 159 0.50 -6.23 7.76
CA GLY A 159 0.05 -5.69 9.03
C GLY A 159 0.87 -6.11 10.26
N GLN A 160 2.04 -6.74 10.05
CA GLN A 160 2.94 -7.10 11.15
C GLN A 160 3.84 -5.92 11.56
N SER A 161 4.32 -5.94 12.81
CA SER A 161 5.29 -4.95 13.27
C SER A 161 6.66 -5.11 12.58
N ALA A 162 7.44 -4.04 12.54
CA ALA A 162 8.81 -4.08 12.01
C ALA A 162 9.68 -5.15 12.69
N ALA A 163 9.55 -5.29 14.03
CA ALA A 163 10.26 -6.32 14.79
C ALA A 163 9.88 -7.75 14.35
N LYS A 164 8.58 -7.99 14.07
CA LYS A 164 8.13 -9.31 13.58
C LYS A 164 8.63 -9.61 12.19
N ILE A 165 8.71 -8.61 11.32
CA ILE A 165 9.25 -8.77 9.97
C ILE A 165 10.75 -9.03 10.02
N ALA A 166 11.49 -8.31 10.88
CA ALA A 166 12.91 -8.55 11.12
C ALA A 166 13.15 -9.99 11.59
N GLU A 167 12.37 -10.48 12.58
CA GLU A 167 12.42 -11.87 13.06
C GLU A 167 12.20 -12.87 11.91
N LEU A 168 11.16 -12.68 11.09
CA LEU A 168 10.84 -13.53 9.95
C LEU A 168 11.95 -13.54 8.88
N SER A 169 12.70 -12.44 8.78
CA SER A 169 13.80 -12.27 7.84
C SER A 169 15.15 -12.75 8.43
N GLY A 170 15.20 -13.12 9.71
CA GLY A 170 16.45 -13.45 10.40
C GLY A 170 17.38 -12.24 10.55
N VAL A 171 16.80 -11.06 10.80
CA VAL A 171 17.50 -9.80 11.10
C VAL A 171 17.23 -9.41 12.53
N THR A 172 18.25 -8.92 13.22
CA THR A 172 18.15 -8.41 14.60
C THR A 172 18.09 -6.89 14.58
N VAL A 173 17.06 -6.31 15.16
CA VAL A 173 16.86 -4.86 15.23
C VAL A 173 16.70 -4.38 16.67
N PRO A 174 16.99 -3.11 16.98
CA PRO A 174 16.74 -2.54 18.30
C PRO A 174 15.27 -2.66 18.72
N GLU A 175 15.02 -2.77 20.03
CA GLU A 175 13.69 -2.70 20.59
C GLU A 175 13.03 -1.36 20.25
N GLY A 176 11.75 -1.38 19.90
CA GLY A 176 11.01 -0.17 19.52
C GLY A 176 11.22 0.27 18.07
N THR A 177 11.93 -0.51 17.24
CA THR A 177 12.06 -0.23 15.80
C THR A 177 10.69 -0.09 15.16
N LYS A 178 10.45 1.06 14.51
CA LYS A 178 9.15 1.42 13.92
C LYS A 178 9.03 0.98 12.47
N ILE A 179 10.09 1.18 11.69
CA ILE A 179 10.12 0.93 10.24
C ILE A 179 11.47 0.31 9.89
N LEU A 180 11.48 -0.68 8.99
CA LEU A 180 12.67 -1.18 8.33
C LEU A 180 12.86 -0.44 7.01
N ILE A 181 13.99 0.21 6.81
CA ILE A 181 14.29 0.97 5.59
C ILE A 181 15.40 0.26 4.82
N GLY A 182 15.10 -0.10 3.56
CA GLY A 182 16.08 -0.55 2.60
C GLY A 182 16.49 0.59 1.67
N GLU A 183 17.78 0.90 1.62
CA GLU A 183 18.33 1.80 0.60
C GLU A 183 18.50 1.00 -0.68
N VAL A 184 17.80 1.37 -1.74
CA VAL A 184 17.78 0.64 -3.01
C VAL A 184 17.89 1.61 -4.18
N GLU A 185 18.43 1.14 -5.28
CA GLU A 185 18.67 1.97 -6.47
C GLU A 185 17.65 1.72 -7.57
N SER A 186 17.28 0.45 -7.75
CA SER A 186 16.39 0.06 -8.84
C SER A 186 14.92 0.29 -8.49
N VAL A 187 14.23 0.95 -9.38
CA VAL A 187 12.77 1.09 -9.37
C VAL A 187 12.09 0.03 -10.26
N ASP A 188 12.84 -0.91 -10.79
CA ASP A 188 12.35 -1.97 -11.68
C ASP A 188 11.52 -3.02 -10.93
N ILE A 189 10.67 -3.73 -11.67
CA ILE A 189 9.78 -4.78 -11.14
C ILE A 189 10.53 -5.96 -10.52
N SER A 190 11.76 -6.15 -10.87
CA SER A 190 12.61 -7.19 -10.29
C SER A 190 13.11 -6.84 -8.87
N GLU A 191 12.96 -5.57 -8.44
CA GLU A 191 13.32 -5.13 -7.10
C GLU A 191 12.14 -5.29 -6.14
N GLU A 192 12.23 -6.18 -5.19
CA GLU A 192 11.16 -6.48 -4.24
C GLU A 192 10.80 -5.28 -3.35
N PHE A 193 11.75 -4.41 -3.03
CA PHE A 193 11.48 -3.18 -2.28
C PHE A 193 10.67 -2.16 -3.08
N ALA A 194 10.68 -2.24 -4.41
CA ALA A 194 9.85 -1.39 -5.26
C ALA A 194 8.36 -1.75 -5.22
N HIS A 195 8.00 -2.92 -4.66
CA HIS A 195 6.61 -3.38 -4.58
C HIS A 195 5.85 -2.79 -3.39
N GLU A 196 4.51 -2.88 -3.43
CA GLU A 196 3.68 -2.69 -2.25
C GLU A 196 3.97 -3.77 -1.21
N LYS A 197 4.13 -3.33 0.03
CA LYS A 197 4.58 -4.22 1.12
C LYS A 197 3.52 -4.40 2.20
N LEU A 198 2.52 -3.51 2.28
CA LEU A 198 1.44 -3.52 3.28
C LEU A 198 1.95 -3.80 4.71
N SER A 199 3.06 -3.19 5.06
CA SER A 199 3.81 -3.44 6.29
C SER A 199 4.79 -2.29 6.55
N PRO A 200 5.35 -2.14 7.76
CA PRO A 200 6.31 -1.09 8.08
C PRO A 200 7.71 -1.39 7.49
N VAL A 201 7.75 -1.65 6.20
CA VAL A 201 8.96 -1.75 5.37
C VAL A 201 8.90 -0.66 4.31
N LEU A 202 9.96 0.13 4.17
CA LEU A 202 10.05 1.28 3.29
C LEU A 202 11.28 1.17 2.40
N ALA A 203 11.12 1.47 1.11
CA ALA A 203 12.26 1.69 0.22
C ALA A 203 12.72 3.15 0.31
N MET A 204 14.01 3.40 0.29
CA MET A 204 14.56 4.76 0.19
C MET A 204 15.47 4.87 -1.00
N TYR A 205 15.15 5.82 -1.88
CA TYR A 205 15.86 6.09 -3.13
C TYR A 205 16.54 7.44 -3.06
N LYS A 206 17.71 7.52 -3.68
CA LYS A 206 18.40 8.78 -3.92
C LYS A 206 18.06 9.31 -5.32
N ALA A 207 17.81 10.61 -5.43
CA ALA A 207 17.59 11.28 -6.71
C ALA A 207 18.58 12.43 -6.89
N THR A 208 19.08 12.58 -8.12
CA THR A 208 20.04 13.64 -8.47
C THR A 208 19.40 15.00 -8.73
N SER A 209 18.08 15.00 -9.01
CA SER A 209 17.28 16.19 -9.26
C SER A 209 15.80 15.90 -8.99
N PHE A 210 14.97 16.95 -8.93
CA PHE A 210 13.52 16.77 -8.83
C PHE A 210 12.94 16.04 -10.06
N ALA A 211 13.47 16.29 -11.26
CA ALA A 211 13.05 15.58 -12.46
C ALA A 211 13.38 14.06 -12.38
N ASP A 212 14.54 13.70 -11.88
CA ASP A 212 14.92 12.30 -11.61
C ASP A 212 14.03 11.67 -10.54
N ALA A 213 13.69 12.43 -9.48
CA ALA A 213 12.77 11.96 -8.44
C ALA A 213 11.36 11.69 -8.99
N LEU A 214 10.87 12.59 -9.84
CA LEU A 214 9.56 12.43 -10.49
C LEU A 214 9.53 11.23 -11.44
N ASP A 215 10.57 11.04 -12.25
CA ASP A 215 10.69 9.89 -13.14
C ASP A 215 10.70 8.56 -12.36
N LYS A 216 11.46 8.48 -11.27
CA LYS A 216 11.44 7.32 -10.36
C LYS A 216 10.05 7.07 -9.77
N ALA A 217 9.38 8.13 -9.33
CA ALA A 217 8.03 8.05 -8.77
C ALA A 217 7.01 7.54 -9.81
N GLU A 218 7.06 8.07 -11.03
CA GLU A 218 6.22 7.60 -12.13
C GLU A 218 6.46 6.13 -12.46
N GLN A 219 7.71 5.69 -12.52
CA GLN A 219 8.04 4.30 -12.76
C GLN A 219 7.46 3.41 -11.65
N LEU A 220 7.63 3.75 -10.38
CA LEU A 220 7.06 3.02 -9.24
C LEU A 220 5.53 2.92 -9.29
N VAL A 221 4.84 3.97 -9.76
CA VAL A 221 3.37 3.98 -9.90
C VAL A 221 2.93 3.17 -11.11
N ARG A 222 3.59 3.32 -12.26
CA ARG A 222 3.26 2.61 -13.52
C ARG A 222 3.43 1.10 -13.39
N PHE A 223 4.34 0.67 -12.56
CA PHE A 223 4.67 -0.71 -12.27
C PHE A 223 3.47 -1.65 -12.07
N ARG A 224 2.39 -1.14 -11.51
CA ARG A 224 1.20 -1.90 -11.22
C ARG A 224 0.19 -1.92 -12.36
N ARG A 225 0.25 -0.96 -13.24
CA ARG A 225 -0.67 -0.87 -14.38
C ARG A 225 -0.38 -1.94 -15.44
N TYR A 226 0.89 -2.36 -15.59
CA TYR A 226 1.31 -3.27 -16.67
C TYR A 226 1.41 -4.76 -16.31
N LYS A 227 1.42 -5.14 -15.02
CA LYS A 227 1.56 -6.55 -14.64
C LYS A 227 0.32 -7.40 -14.96
N ASN A 228 -0.81 -6.81 -15.26
CA ASN A 228 -2.05 -7.50 -15.59
C ASN A 228 -2.33 -7.63 -17.11
N GLY A 229 -1.36 -7.29 -17.95
CA GLY A 229 -1.32 -7.69 -19.39
C GLY A 229 -2.44 -7.21 -20.32
N ASP A 230 -3.54 -6.64 -19.81
CA ASP A 230 -4.76 -6.46 -20.59
C ASP A 230 -5.42 -5.08 -20.50
N LEU A 231 -4.77 -4.07 -19.92
CA LEU A 231 -5.30 -2.70 -19.90
C LEU A 231 -4.21 -1.74 -20.31
N ASP A 232 -4.10 -1.53 -21.61
CA ASP A 232 -3.37 -0.41 -22.20
C ASP A 232 -4.20 0.86 -21.98
N PHE A 233 -3.80 1.68 -21.00
CA PHE A 233 -4.42 2.98 -20.74
C PHE A 233 -3.79 4.10 -21.57
N SER A 234 -3.03 3.79 -22.60
CA SER A 234 -2.52 4.79 -23.54
C SER A 234 -3.63 5.52 -24.30
N GLU A 235 -4.86 4.99 -24.28
CA GLU A 235 -6.05 5.58 -24.84
C GLU A 235 -7.01 6.21 -23.80
N VAL A 236 -6.61 6.35 -22.53
CA VAL A 236 -7.39 7.17 -21.61
C VAL A 236 -7.15 8.62 -21.99
N GLU A 237 -8.09 9.20 -22.70
CA GLU A 237 -8.16 10.65 -22.90
C GLU A 237 -8.06 11.33 -21.53
N THR A 238 -7.04 12.14 -21.37
CA THR A 238 -6.95 13.04 -20.23
C THR A 238 -8.15 13.98 -20.32
N PHE A 239 -9.13 13.81 -19.45
CA PHE A 239 -10.17 14.80 -19.27
C PHE A 239 -9.48 16.09 -18.83
N ASN A 240 -9.45 17.06 -19.72
CA ASN A 240 -9.06 18.42 -19.39
C ASN A 240 -10.13 18.95 -18.45
N LEU A 241 -9.76 19.25 -17.21
CA LEU A 241 -10.67 19.87 -16.21
C LEU A 241 -10.88 21.37 -16.45
N ASP A 242 -10.48 21.89 -17.61
CA ASP A 242 -10.56 23.31 -17.98
C ASP A 242 -11.68 23.61 -18.99
N GLU A 243 -12.72 22.77 -19.10
CA GLU A 243 -13.96 23.08 -19.80
C GLU A 243 -15.18 23.03 -18.87
#